data_a7aa82358a2f8c0910bc12da40387006
#
_entry.id   a7aa82358a2f8c0910bc12da40387006
#
_cell.length_a   1.000
_cell.length_b   1.000
_cell.length_c   1.000
_cell.angle_alpha   90.00
_cell.angle_beta   90.00
_cell.angle_gamma   90.00
#
_symmetry.space_group_name_H-M   'P 1'
#
loop_
_entity.id
_entity.type
_entity.pdbx_description
1 polymer ?
#
loop_
_entity_poly.entity_id
_entity_poly.type
_entity_poly.pdbx_seq_one_letter_code
_entity_poly.pdbx_strand_id
1 'polypeptide(L)'
;MLKLFKKRWILFDDAVRPYKPYVTVDYGITSVSPRDIIGLSNPLKEIKNDEKLIALRKTVEARGWNDEASDDNLHLIRLPDGKYTVAGEGNHLSYLSDQLNIPKIKAHVTILIPEVYIPENMKVNINEYSHKEYMFEKRKSTLLSLAKFLNLLPKESLD
;
A
#
# COMPACT_ATOMS: atom_id res chain seq x y z
N MET A 1 -24.32 12.89 1.83
CA MET A 1 -24.18 12.92 0.38
C MET A 1 -24.19 11.50 -0.18
N LEU A 2 -25.07 11.24 -1.10
CA LEU A 2 -25.17 9.94 -1.73
C LEU A 2 -23.95 9.72 -2.64
N LYS A 3 -23.24 8.61 -2.43
CA LYS A 3 -22.21 8.18 -3.39
C LYS A 3 -22.93 7.71 -4.66
N LEU A 4 -22.75 8.46 -5.76
CA LEU A 4 -23.34 8.12 -7.04
C LEU A 4 -22.75 6.84 -7.63
N PHE A 5 -21.52 6.49 -7.24
CA PHE A 5 -20.82 5.31 -7.73
C PHE A 5 -20.25 4.51 -6.58
N LYS A 6 -20.46 3.19 -6.60
CA LYS A 6 -19.77 2.30 -5.68
C LYS A 6 -18.32 2.17 -6.08
N LYS A 7 -17.43 2.18 -5.10
CA LYS A 7 -16.01 1.90 -5.32
C LYS A 7 -15.85 0.47 -5.84
N ARG A 8 -15.08 0.32 -6.90
CA ARG A 8 -14.76 -0.98 -7.46
C ARG A 8 -13.43 -1.47 -6.88
N TRP A 9 -13.50 -2.44 -5.99
CA TRP A 9 -12.33 -3.09 -5.46
C TRP A 9 -11.82 -4.14 -6.43
N ILE A 10 -10.50 -4.22 -6.61
CA ILE A 10 -9.86 -5.23 -7.45
C ILE A 10 -8.90 -6.07 -6.60
N LEU A 11 -8.46 -7.20 -7.14
CA LEU A 11 -7.47 -8.02 -6.45
C LEU A 11 -6.07 -7.45 -6.65
N PHE A 12 -5.19 -7.74 -5.68
CA PHE A 12 -3.78 -7.35 -5.73
C PHE A 12 -3.14 -7.66 -7.09
N ASP A 13 -3.32 -8.89 -7.60
CA ASP A 13 -2.71 -9.32 -8.87
C ASP A 13 -3.17 -8.45 -10.04
N ASP A 14 -4.42 -8.03 -10.05
CA ASP A 14 -4.95 -7.14 -11.08
C ASP A 14 -4.42 -5.72 -10.93
N ALA A 15 -4.24 -5.26 -9.69
CA ALA A 15 -3.74 -3.92 -9.42
C ALA A 15 -2.29 -3.75 -9.89
N VAL A 16 -1.44 -4.75 -9.70
CA VAL A 16 -0.02 -4.67 -10.05
C VAL A 16 0.29 -5.09 -11.49
N ARG A 17 -0.61 -5.84 -12.13
CA ARG A 17 -0.39 -6.41 -13.48
C ARG A 17 0.07 -5.38 -14.52
N PRO A 18 -0.53 -4.18 -14.62
CA PRO A 18 -0.10 -3.20 -15.63
C PRO A 18 1.34 -2.75 -15.49
N TYR A 19 1.94 -2.96 -14.33
CA TYR A 19 3.28 -2.46 -14.00
C TYR A 19 4.37 -3.53 -14.02
N LYS A 20 4.01 -4.78 -14.32
CA LYS A 20 4.99 -5.87 -14.40
C LYS A 20 5.87 -5.75 -15.64
N PRO A 21 7.17 -6.12 -15.55
CA PRO A 21 7.89 -6.51 -14.34
C PRO A 21 8.26 -5.29 -13.48
N TYR A 22 8.33 -5.49 -12.17
CA TYR A 22 8.62 -4.40 -11.24
C TYR A 22 9.52 -4.88 -10.09
N VAL A 23 10.14 -3.92 -9.42
CA VAL A 23 10.81 -4.13 -8.14
C VAL A 23 10.06 -3.36 -7.07
N THR A 24 10.28 -3.73 -5.82
CA THR A 24 9.68 -3.04 -4.69
C THR A 24 10.76 -2.59 -3.72
N VAL A 25 10.47 -1.50 -2.99
CA VAL A 25 11.35 -1.00 -1.94
C VAL A 25 10.51 -0.53 -0.77
N ASP A 26 10.94 -0.87 0.44
CA ASP A 26 10.26 -0.45 1.66
C ASP A 26 10.41 1.05 1.87
N TYR A 27 9.29 1.72 2.12
CA TYR A 27 9.27 3.15 2.45
C TYR A 27 9.16 3.37 3.96
N GLY A 28 8.28 2.61 4.62
CA GLY A 28 8.01 2.74 6.04
C GLY A 28 6.57 3.14 6.32
N ILE A 29 6.32 3.55 7.56
CA ILE A 29 4.99 3.91 8.03
C ILE A 29 4.66 5.34 7.62
N THR A 30 3.49 5.53 7.01
CA THR A 30 3.01 6.85 6.61
C THR A 30 1.48 6.88 6.61
N SER A 31 0.91 8.08 6.55
CA SER A 31 -0.53 8.28 6.46
C SER A 31 -1.01 8.09 5.03
N VAL A 32 -2.14 7.39 4.87
CA VAL A 32 -2.75 7.08 3.58
C VAL A 32 -4.24 7.41 3.65
N SER A 33 -4.79 7.96 2.58
CA SER A 33 -6.24 8.13 2.45
C SER A 33 -6.87 6.80 2.06
N PRO A 34 -7.80 6.24 2.85
CA PRO A 34 -8.41 4.94 2.53
C PRO A 34 -9.08 4.89 1.16
N ARG A 35 -9.62 6.01 0.69
CA ARG A 35 -10.24 6.08 -0.64
C ARG A 35 -9.26 5.80 -1.78
N ASP A 36 -7.95 5.95 -1.53
CA ASP A 36 -6.92 5.67 -2.53
C ASP A 36 -6.48 4.20 -2.53
N ILE A 37 -7.00 3.40 -1.61
CA ILE A 37 -6.73 1.97 -1.58
C ILE A 37 -7.76 1.30 -2.50
N ILE A 38 -7.28 0.75 -3.62
CA ILE A 38 -8.16 0.17 -4.65
C ILE A 38 -8.11 -1.35 -4.70
N GLY A 39 -7.07 -1.96 -4.13
CA GLY A 39 -6.86 -3.39 -4.23
C GLY A 39 -6.84 -4.10 -2.89
N LEU A 40 -7.34 -5.33 -2.89
CA LEU A 40 -7.37 -6.23 -1.74
C LEU A 40 -6.61 -7.51 -2.08
N SER A 41 -6.04 -8.15 -1.07
CA SER A 41 -5.34 -9.43 -1.27
C SER A 41 -6.30 -10.63 -1.31
N ASN A 42 -7.53 -10.45 -0.83
CA ASN A 42 -8.60 -11.46 -0.90
C ASN A 42 -9.84 -10.87 -1.56
N PRO A 43 -10.71 -11.69 -2.16
CA PRO A 43 -11.93 -11.19 -2.79
C PRO A 43 -12.81 -10.43 -1.80
N LEU A 44 -13.43 -9.35 -2.27
CA LEU A 44 -14.28 -8.49 -1.45
C LEU A 44 -15.42 -9.30 -0.77
N LYS A 45 -15.98 -10.27 -1.45
CA LYS A 45 -17.04 -11.11 -0.91
C LYS A 45 -16.64 -11.80 0.39
N GLU A 46 -15.39 -12.30 0.45
CA GLU A 46 -14.88 -12.95 1.66
C GLU A 46 -14.70 -11.95 2.80
N ILE A 47 -14.27 -10.74 2.49
CA ILE A 47 -14.04 -9.70 3.50
C ILE A 47 -15.35 -9.20 4.08
N LYS A 48 -16.35 -8.95 3.24
CA LYS A 48 -17.67 -8.45 3.67
C LYS A 48 -18.37 -9.39 4.64
N ASN A 49 -18.19 -10.70 4.44
CA ASN A 49 -18.90 -11.73 5.19
C ASN A 49 -18.08 -12.31 6.33
N ASP A 50 -16.87 -11.78 6.58
CA ASP A 50 -15.97 -12.28 7.62
C ASP A 50 -16.39 -11.75 9.00
N GLU A 51 -16.39 -12.64 9.97
CA GLU A 51 -16.63 -12.30 11.38
C GLU A 51 -15.63 -11.27 11.91
N LYS A 52 -14.40 -11.29 11.39
CA LYS A 52 -13.36 -10.31 11.74
C LYS A 52 -13.78 -8.89 11.41
N LEU A 53 -14.50 -8.69 10.30
CA LEU A 53 -15.00 -7.37 9.93
C LEU A 53 -16.07 -6.90 10.90
N ILE A 54 -16.97 -7.79 11.29
CA ILE A 54 -18.03 -7.50 12.26
C ILE A 54 -17.42 -7.10 13.61
N ALA A 55 -16.43 -7.85 14.08
CA ALA A 55 -15.74 -7.58 15.32
C ALA A 55 -15.00 -6.24 15.28
N LEU A 56 -14.31 -5.95 14.18
CA LEU A 56 -13.60 -4.69 13.99
C LEU A 56 -14.57 -3.50 13.99
N ARG A 57 -15.69 -3.63 13.28
CA ARG A 57 -16.71 -2.59 13.23
C ARG A 57 -17.25 -2.26 14.63
N LYS A 58 -17.54 -3.29 15.43
CA LYS A 58 -18.00 -3.10 16.81
C LYS A 58 -16.97 -2.38 17.66
N THR A 59 -15.70 -2.72 17.50
CA THR A 59 -14.62 -2.05 18.22
C THR A 59 -14.53 -0.58 17.85
N VAL A 60 -14.61 -0.26 16.56
CA VAL A 60 -14.54 1.11 16.05
C VAL A 60 -15.76 1.91 16.51
N GLU A 61 -16.96 1.32 16.48
CA GLU A 61 -18.19 1.98 16.96
C GLU A 61 -18.11 2.29 18.45
N ALA A 62 -17.48 1.42 19.25
CA ALA A 62 -17.37 1.59 20.69
C ALA A 62 -16.24 2.56 21.09
N ARG A 63 -15.11 2.56 20.39
CA ARG A 63 -13.87 3.24 20.79
C ARG A 63 -13.31 4.23 19.78
N GLY A 64 -13.92 4.33 18.61
CA GLY A 64 -13.41 5.12 17.51
C GLY A 64 -12.26 4.40 16.76
N TRP A 65 -11.78 5.02 15.69
CA TRP A 65 -10.69 4.48 14.91
C TRP A 65 -9.37 4.64 15.66
N ASN A 66 -8.59 3.54 15.71
CA ASN A 66 -7.29 3.54 16.38
C ASN A 66 -6.17 3.34 15.36
N ASP A 67 -5.42 4.39 15.05
CA ASP A 67 -4.31 4.35 14.10
C ASP A 67 -3.16 3.45 14.55
N GLU A 68 -2.90 3.38 15.87
CA GLU A 68 -1.83 2.53 16.40
C GLU A 68 -2.06 1.05 16.07
N ALA A 69 -3.31 0.62 16.07
CA ALA A 69 -3.67 -0.75 15.75
C ALA A 69 -3.47 -1.06 14.25
N SER A 70 -3.53 -0.05 13.38
CA SER A 70 -3.36 -0.26 11.93
C SER A 70 -1.90 -0.31 11.49
N ASP A 71 -0.97 0.30 12.24
CA ASP A 71 0.46 0.35 11.89
C ASP A 71 1.07 -1.04 11.71
N ASP A 72 0.72 -2.00 12.58
CA ASP A 72 1.30 -3.32 12.59
C ASP A 72 0.61 -4.30 11.65
N ASN A 73 -0.63 -3.99 11.22
CA ASN A 73 -1.51 -4.94 10.54
C ASN A 73 -1.96 -4.48 9.14
N LEU A 74 -1.41 -3.39 8.66
CA LEU A 74 -1.79 -2.86 7.35
C LEU A 74 -0.55 -2.65 6.50
N HIS A 75 -0.41 -3.48 5.46
CA HIS A 75 0.68 -3.41 4.49
C HIS A 75 0.12 -3.07 3.13
N LEU A 76 0.60 -1.95 2.57
CA LEU A 76 0.16 -1.45 1.28
C LEU A 76 1.33 -1.34 0.31
N ILE A 77 1.06 -1.60 -0.95
CA ILE A 77 1.96 -1.25 -2.04
C ILE A 77 1.42 0.00 -2.73
N ARG A 78 2.27 1.01 -2.87
CA ARG A 78 1.94 2.22 -3.60
C ARG A 78 2.25 2.02 -5.09
N LEU A 79 1.22 2.21 -5.90
CA LEU A 79 1.29 2.08 -7.35
C LEU A 79 1.78 3.39 -7.99
N PRO A 80 2.33 3.34 -9.21
CA PRO A 80 2.84 4.56 -9.87
C PRO A 80 1.81 5.67 -10.05
N ASP A 81 0.52 5.34 -10.12
CA ASP A 81 -0.55 6.34 -10.25
C ASP A 81 -0.94 7.01 -8.93
N GLY A 82 -0.31 6.62 -7.82
CA GLY A 82 -0.61 7.15 -6.50
C GLY A 82 -1.68 6.39 -5.72
N LYS A 83 -2.27 5.38 -6.32
CA LYS A 83 -3.21 4.48 -5.64
C LYS A 83 -2.45 3.39 -4.89
N TYR A 84 -3.16 2.64 -4.05
CA TYR A 84 -2.58 1.61 -3.21
C TYR A 84 -3.33 0.30 -3.36
N THR A 85 -2.64 -0.80 -3.12
CA THR A 85 -3.26 -2.11 -2.96
C THR A 85 -2.77 -2.77 -1.68
N VAL A 86 -3.65 -3.51 -1.02
CA VAL A 86 -3.26 -4.32 0.14
C VAL A 86 -2.31 -5.42 -0.34
N ALA A 87 -1.23 -5.61 0.39
CA ALA A 87 -0.25 -6.67 0.15
C ALA A 87 -0.21 -7.57 1.38
N GLY A 88 -0.91 -8.69 1.33
CA GLY A 88 -1.03 -9.60 2.47
C GLY A 88 -2.11 -9.19 3.44
N GLU A 89 -1.74 -8.71 4.62
CA GLU A 89 -2.68 -8.35 5.68
C GLU A 89 -3.17 -6.90 5.56
N GLY A 90 -4.39 -6.65 6.04
CA GLY A 90 -4.96 -5.31 6.09
C GLY A 90 -6.24 -5.13 5.30
N ASN A 91 -6.83 -6.21 4.78
CA ASN A 91 -8.06 -6.14 3.99
C ASN A 91 -9.23 -5.54 4.76
N HIS A 92 -9.44 -6.00 6.00
CA HIS A 92 -10.55 -5.53 6.84
C HIS A 92 -10.38 -4.07 7.22
N LEU A 93 -9.17 -3.68 7.60
CA LEU A 93 -8.85 -2.29 7.94
C LEU A 93 -9.04 -1.36 6.74
N SER A 94 -8.58 -1.78 5.56
CA SER A 94 -8.72 -1.00 4.33
C SER A 94 -10.18 -0.82 3.94
N TYR A 95 -10.93 -1.92 3.96
CA TYR A 95 -12.34 -1.89 3.59
C TYR A 95 -13.15 -1.05 4.57
N LEU A 96 -13.01 -1.30 5.87
CA LEU A 96 -13.79 -0.61 6.89
C LEU A 96 -13.47 0.88 6.96
N SER A 97 -12.19 1.26 6.91
CA SER A 97 -11.80 2.67 6.95
C SER A 97 -12.39 3.45 5.77
N ASP A 98 -12.45 2.83 4.60
CA ASP A 98 -13.09 3.43 3.43
C ASP A 98 -14.60 3.56 3.62
N GLN A 99 -15.25 2.52 4.13
CA GLN A 99 -16.70 2.53 4.40
C GLN A 99 -17.08 3.61 5.40
N LEU A 100 -16.25 3.84 6.41
CA LEU A 100 -16.51 4.82 7.47
C LEU A 100 -16.02 6.22 7.10
N ASN A 101 -15.49 6.41 5.90
CA ASN A 101 -14.95 7.69 5.43
C ASN A 101 -13.87 8.26 6.36
N ILE A 102 -13.03 7.39 6.91
CA ILE A 102 -11.88 7.82 7.71
C ILE A 102 -10.94 8.59 6.78
N PRO A 103 -10.56 9.83 7.11
CA PRO A 103 -9.77 10.66 6.19
C PRO A 103 -8.36 10.15 5.96
N LYS A 104 -7.71 9.64 7.00
CA LYS A 104 -6.35 9.11 6.92
C LYS A 104 -6.15 7.98 7.91
N ILE A 105 -5.40 6.97 7.49
CA ILE A 105 -4.97 5.87 8.35
C ILE A 105 -3.47 5.67 8.16
N LYS A 106 -2.82 5.13 9.19
CA LYS A 106 -1.40 4.80 9.10
C LYS A 106 -1.23 3.40 8.53
N ALA A 107 -0.24 3.25 7.66
CA ALA A 107 0.06 1.98 7.02
C ALA A 107 1.55 1.84 6.77
N HIS A 108 2.02 0.62 6.74
CA HIS A 108 3.37 0.32 6.26
C HIS A 108 3.32 0.27 4.73
N VAL A 109 4.06 1.16 4.09
CA VAL A 109 4.01 1.34 2.63
C VAL A 109 5.29 0.83 1.98
N THR A 110 5.11 0.06 0.92
CA THR A 110 6.17 -0.39 0.01
C THR A 110 5.93 0.28 -1.34
N ILE A 111 6.99 0.78 -1.97
CA ILE A 111 6.90 1.47 -3.27
C ILE A 111 7.13 0.45 -4.38
N LEU A 112 6.26 0.47 -5.38
CA LEU A 112 6.41 -0.34 -6.59
C LEU A 112 7.07 0.52 -7.67
N ILE A 113 8.17 0.03 -8.24
CA ILE A 113 8.89 0.71 -9.31
C ILE A 113 8.90 -0.21 -10.53
N PRO A 114 8.19 0.14 -11.62
CA PRO A 114 8.28 -0.64 -12.85
C PRO A 114 9.72 -0.69 -13.36
N GLU A 115 10.18 -1.86 -13.78
CA GLU A 115 11.56 -2.01 -14.25
C GLU A 115 11.87 -1.11 -15.45
N VAL A 116 10.87 -0.80 -16.27
CA VAL A 116 11.05 0.10 -17.42
C VAL A 116 11.49 1.51 -17.01
N TYR A 117 11.24 1.91 -15.75
CA TYR A 117 11.67 3.21 -15.23
C TYR A 117 13.10 3.21 -14.69
N ILE A 118 13.72 2.04 -14.57
CA ILE A 118 15.06 1.91 -13.99
C ILE A 118 16.10 1.99 -15.10
N PRO A 119 17.07 2.93 -15.03
CA PRO A 119 18.14 3.00 -16.01
C PRO A 119 18.96 1.71 -16.06
N GLU A 120 19.40 1.30 -17.25
CA GLU A 120 20.13 0.04 -17.45
C GLU A 120 21.39 -0.07 -16.58
N ASN A 121 22.15 1.03 -16.46
CA ASN A 121 23.35 1.05 -15.63
C ASN A 121 23.04 0.83 -14.15
N MET A 122 21.85 1.23 -13.70
CA MET A 122 21.40 1.04 -12.30
C MET A 122 20.89 -0.38 -12.07
N LYS A 123 20.29 -1.03 -13.08
CA LYS A 123 19.77 -2.39 -12.96
C LYS A 123 20.86 -3.39 -12.57
N VAL A 124 22.03 -3.28 -13.15
CA VAL A 124 23.17 -4.15 -12.83
C VAL A 124 23.54 -4.02 -11.36
N ASN A 125 23.64 -2.78 -10.85
CA ASN A 125 23.97 -2.51 -9.46
C ASN A 125 22.90 -3.04 -8.50
N ILE A 126 21.63 -2.81 -8.82
CA ILE A 126 20.51 -3.28 -8.00
C ILE A 126 20.52 -4.80 -7.89
N ASN A 127 20.73 -5.50 -9.00
CA ASN A 127 20.80 -6.96 -9.00
C ASN A 127 21.98 -7.45 -8.16
N GLU A 128 23.14 -6.82 -8.26
CA GLU A 128 24.30 -7.17 -7.47
C GLU A 128 24.04 -6.97 -5.98
N TYR A 129 23.44 -5.84 -5.59
CA TYR A 129 23.11 -5.55 -4.19
C TYR A 129 22.09 -6.54 -3.63
N SER A 130 21.19 -7.04 -4.46
CA SER A 130 20.16 -8.01 -4.04
C SER A 130 20.72 -9.36 -3.65
N HIS A 131 21.92 -9.73 -4.16
CA HIS A 131 22.54 -11.01 -3.88
C HIS A 131 23.49 -10.99 -2.66
N LYS A 132 23.67 -9.82 -2.04
CA LYS A 132 24.59 -9.64 -0.92
C LYS A 132 23.88 -9.00 0.26
N GLU A 133 23.75 -9.74 1.36
CA GLU A 133 23.01 -9.25 2.53
C GLU A 133 23.56 -7.91 3.07
N TYR A 134 24.89 -7.75 3.10
CA TYR A 134 25.48 -6.51 3.60
C TYR A 134 25.24 -5.31 2.67
N MET A 135 24.67 -5.52 1.48
CA MET A 135 24.34 -4.45 0.54
C MET A 135 22.84 -4.13 0.53
N PHE A 136 22.07 -4.72 1.42
CA PHE A 136 20.64 -4.51 1.51
C PHE A 136 20.27 -3.04 1.68
N GLU A 137 20.94 -2.34 2.61
CA GLU A 137 20.69 -0.92 2.85
C GLU A 137 21.07 -0.07 1.64
N LYS A 138 22.12 -0.43 0.93
CA LYS A 138 22.55 0.28 -0.27
C LYS A 138 21.55 0.12 -1.40
N ARG A 139 20.98 -1.08 -1.58
CA ARG A 139 19.90 -1.32 -2.53
C ARG A 139 18.69 -0.46 -2.19
N LYS A 140 18.29 -0.47 -0.93
CA LYS A 140 17.15 0.30 -0.44
C LYS A 140 17.33 1.80 -0.70
N SER A 141 18.47 2.35 -0.32
CA SER A 141 18.76 3.77 -0.48
C SER A 141 18.78 4.18 -1.97
N THR A 142 19.36 3.34 -2.82
CA THR A 142 19.40 3.57 -4.27
C THR A 142 17.99 3.60 -4.86
N LEU A 143 17.16 2.62 -4.51
CA LEU A 143 15.79 2.54 -5.01
C LEU A 143 14.90 3.67 -4.48
N LEU A 144 15.06 4.06 -3.21
CA LEU A 144 14.30 5.18 -2.66
C LEU A 144 14.68 6.51 -3.31
N SER A 145 15.97 6.71 -3.61
CA SER A 145 16.43 7.91 -4.31
C SER A 145 15.85 7.96 -5.73
N LEU A 146 15.81 6.82 -6.42
CA LEU A 146 15.19 6.73 -7.74
C LEU A 146 13.70 7.01 -7.67
N ALA A 147 13.00 6.41 -6.70
CA ALA A 147 11.57 6.62 -6.50
C ALA A 147 11.26 8.10 -6.23
N LYS A 148 12.09 8.77 -5.45
CA LYS A 148 11.94 10.21 -5.19
C LYS A 148 12.11 11.01 -6.48
N PHE A 149 13.12 10.71 -7.27
CA PHE A 149 13.37 11.36 -8.56
C PHE A 149 12.20 11.17 -9.53
N LEU A 150 11.60 9.98 -9.53
CA LEU A 150 10.47 9.63 -10.40
C LEU A 150 9.11 10.08 -9.83
N ASN A 151 9.11 10.74 -8.68
CA ASN A 151 7.89 11.21 -8.02
C ASN A 151 6.94 10.06 -7.63
N LEU A 152 7.49 8.95 -7.18
CA LEU A 152 6.74 7.75 -6.77
C LEU A 152 6.55 7.64 -5.26
N LEU A 153 7.17 8.52 -4.48
CA LEU A 153 7.02 8.48 -3.02
C LEU A 153 5.71 9.10 -2.58
N PRO A 154 5.14 8.63 -1.45
CA PRO A 154 3.97 9.28 -0.87
C PRO A 154 4.28 10.75 -0.56
N LYS A 155 3.29 11.62 -0.77
CA LYS A 155 3.41 13.02 -0.38
C LYS A 155 3.36 13.09 1.14
N GLU A 156 4.34 13.75 1.74
CA GLU A 156 4.31 14.00 3.16
C GLU A 156 3.14 14.92 3.47
N SER A 157 2.30 14.50 4.42
CA SER A 157 1.26 15.39 4.91
C SER A 157 1.90 16.39 5.84
N LEU A 158 1.77 17.66 5.49
CA LEU A 158 2.14 18.77 6.36
C LEU A 158 1.04 18.91 7.42
N ASP A 159 1.12 18.10 8.44
CA ASP A 159 0.21 18.25 9.58
C ASP A 159 0.79 19.21 10.60
#